data_8292ec6e44d20df6f6b6ede17d3207d4
#
_entry.id   8292ec6e44d20df6f6b6ede17d3207d4
#
_cell.length_a   1.000
_cell.length_b   1.000
_cell.length_c   1.000
_cell.angle_alpha   90.00
_cell.angle_beta   90.00
_cell.angle_gamma   90.00
#
_symmetry.space_group_name_H-M   'P 1'
#
loop_
_entity.id
_entity.type
_entity.pdbx_description
1 polymer ?
#
loop_
_entity_poly.entity_id
_entity_poly.type
_entity_poly.pdbx_seq_one_letter_code
_entity_poly.pdbx_strand_id
1 'polypeptide(L)'
;MPRRSILSATERDTLLALPESQDDLIRYYTFNDSDLSLIRQRRGDANRLGFAVQLSLLRYPGYALGTDSEPPEPVIQWVATRLAKDNELPDAILTESGLKITPLDSAVPNTAQALIDQTSQLLPRIKITELLMDVDDWTGFSRHFTHLKDGAEAKDRTLLLSAILGDAINLGLTKMAESSPGLTYAKLSWLQAWHIRDETYSAALAELVNHQYRHTFAAHWGDGTTSSSDGQRFRAGGRGESTGHVNPKYGSEPGRLFYTHISDQYAPFSTRVVNVGVRDSTYVLDGLLYHESDLRIEEHYTDTAGFTDHVFALMHLLGFRFAPRIRDLGETKLYVPNSVQDYPTLRPMVGGTLNIKHVRAHWDDILRLASSIKQGTVTASLMLRKLGSYPRQNGLAVALRELGRIERTLFILDWLQSVELRRRVHAGLNKGEARNSLARAVFFNRLGEIRDRSFEQQRYRASGLNLVTAAIVLWNTVYLERATQAMGDAGKSVDGELLQYLSPLGWEHINLTGDYVWRQSRRLEDGKFRPLRLPGKP
;
A
#
# COMPACT_ATOMS: atom_id res chain seq x y z
N MET A 1 -0.90 37.19 -21.15
CA MET A 1 -2.17 36.45 -21.24
C MET A 1 -2.71 36.25 -19.84
N PRO A 2 -3.97 36.56 -19.52
CA PRO A 2 -4.51 36.34 -18.19
C PRO A 2 -4.48 34.83 -17.88
N ARG A 3 -3.93 34.46 -16.72
CA ARG A 3 -3.91 33.08 -16.22
C ARG A 3 -5.35 32.60 -16.06
N ARG A 4 -5.83 31.63 -16.84
CA ARG A 4 -7.13 31.01 -16.64
C ARG A 4 -7.11 30.23 -15.31
N SER A 5 -8.02 30.57 -14.41
CA SER A 5 -8.28 29.78 -13.20
C SER A 5 -8.71 28.36 -13.63
N ILE A 6 -8.06 27.33 -13.09
CA ILE A 6 -8.34 25.93 -13.41
C ILE A 6 -9.59 25.43 -12.70
N LEU A 7 -9.93 26.03 -11.57
CA LEU A 7 -11.13 25.75 -10.81
C LEU A 7 -12.12 26.90 -10.98
N SER A 8 -13.38 26.59 -11.23
CA SER A 8 -14.49 27.54 -11.14
C SER A 8 -14.63 28.08 -9.70
N ALA A 9 -15.32 29.20 -9.54
CA ALA A 9 -15.62 29.76 -8.23
C ALA A 9 -16.35 28.72 -7.34
N THR A 10 -17.34 28.02 -7.91
CA THR A 10 -18.11 26.98 -7.22
C THR A 10 -17.26 25.80 -6.77
N GLU A 11 -16.30 25.35 -7.59
CA GLU A 11 -15.38 24.28 -7.22
C GLU A 11 -14.42 24.72 -6.10
N ARG A 12 -13.98 25.96 -6.10
CA ARG A 12 -13.19 26.54 -5.00
C ARG A 12 -13.99 26.61 -3.71
N ASP A 13 -15.23 27.10 -3.79
CA ASP A 13 -16.12 27.22 -2.63
C ASP A 13 -16.43 25.83 -2.04
N THR A 14 -16.63 24.82 -2.88
CA THR A 14 -16.83 23.43 -2.41
C THR A 14 -15.57 22.86 -1.74
N LEU A 15 -14.37 23.14 -2.27
CA LEU A 15 -13.10 22.67 -1.70
C LEU A 15 -12.74 23.39 -0.39
N LEU A 16 -13.25 24.61 -0.18
CA LEU A 16 -13.02 25.43 1.01
C LEU A 16 -14.21 25.38 1.98
N ALA A 17 -15.25 24.61 1.64
CA ALA A 17 -16.41 24.44 2.49
C ALA A 17 -16.04 23.81 3.83
N LEU A 18 -16.64 24.31 4.89
CA LEU A 18 -16.49 23.75 6.23
C LEU A 18 -17.31 22.47 6.36
N PRO A 19 -16.86 21.50 7.17
CA PRO A 19 -17.66 20.33 7.46
C PRO A 19 -18.95 20.72 8.19
N GLU A 20 -20.08 20.28 7.64
CA GLU A 20 -21.40 20.55 8.20
C GLU A 20 -21.96 19.35 8.98
N SER A 21 -21.55 18.13 8.61
CA SER A 21 -22.02 16.92 9.29
C SER A 21 -21.19 16.61 10.54
N GLN A 22 -21.83 15.95 11.52
CA GLN A 22 -21.15 15.51 12.74
C GLN A 22 -20.03 14.50 12.44
N ASP A 23 -20.21 13.65 11.44
CA ASP A 23 -19.22 12.66 11.02
C ASP A 23 -18.00 13.33 10.38
N ASP A 24 -18.21 14.38 9.59
CA ASP A 24 -17.10 15.15 9.01
C ASP A 24 -16.35 15.96 10.07
N LEU A 25 -17.05 16.52 11.05
CA LEU A 25 -16.42 17.18 12.20
C LEU A 25 -15.58 16.20 13.02
N ILE A 26 -16.07 14.96 13.22
CA ILE A 26 -15.29 13.88 13.86
C ILE A 26 -14.06 13.55 13.00
N ARG A 27 -14.26 13.39 11.71
CA ARG A 27 -13.21 12.95 10.75
C ARG A 27 -12.08 13.97 10.63
N TYR A 28 -12.40 15.25 10.54
CA TYR A 28 -11.42 16.30 10.23
C TYR A 28 -10.96 17.10 11.45
N TYR A 29 -11.78 17.23 12.50
CA TYR A 29 -11.53 18.08 13.66
C TYR A 29 -11.39 17.32 14.98
N THR A 30 -11.25 16.03 14.96
CA THR A 30 -10.88 15.28 16.16
C THR A 30 -9.42 15.57 16.51
N PHE A 31 -9.18 16.13 17.67
CA PHE A 31 -7.85 16.30 18.22
C PHE A 31 -7.36 14.96 18.76
N ASN A 32 -6.20 14.63 18.35
CA ASN A 32 -5.41 13.64 19.05
C ASN A 32 -4.67 14.32 20.21
N ASP A 33 -4.04 13.54 21.08
CA ASP A 33 -3.38 14.06 22.27
C ASP A 33 -2.23 15.05 21.97
N SER A 34 -1.54 15.09 20.75
CA SER A 34 -0.56 16.11 20.40
C SER A 34 -1.15 17.42 20.03
N ASP A 35 -2.28 17.36 19.40
CA ASP A 35 -3.04 18.55 19.21
C ASP A 35 -3.33 19.17 20.58
N LEU A 36 -3.81 18.33 21.52
CA LEU A 36 -4.11 18.74 22.87
C LEU A 36 -2.86 19.23 23.62
N SER A 37 -1.70 18.57 23.45
CA SER A 37 -0.43 19.02 24.02
C SER A 37 -0.01 20.39 23.49
N LEU A 38 -0.09 20.61 22.19
CA LEU A 38 0.21 21.91 21.55
C LEU A 38 -0.75 23.01 22.00
N ILE A 39 -2.02 22.66 22.15
CA ILE A 39 -3.07 23.57 22.59
C ILE A 39 -2.87 23.97 24.07
N ARG A 40 -2.54 23.01 24.94
CA ARG A 40 -2.27 23.23 26.39
C ARG A 40 -1.09 24.15 26.66
N GLN A 41 -0.13 24.24 25.74
CA GLN A 41 1.01 25.16 25.86
C GLN A 41 0.63 26.62 25.73
N ARG A 42 -0.59 26.93 25.26
CA ARG A 42 -1.06 28.30 25.16
C ARG A 42 -1.54 28.80 26.54
N ARG A 43 -1.17 30.02 26.90
CA ARG A 43 -1.62 30.65 28.16
C ARG A 43 -3.04 31.15 28.02
N GLY A 44 -3.94 30.68 28.88
CA GLY A 44 -5.34 31.08 28.97
C GLY A 44 -6.24 30.34 27.97
N ASP A 45 -7.48 30.10 28.39
CA ASP A 45 -8.43 29.25 27.65
C ASP A 45 -8.83 29.83 26.30
N ALA A 46 -8.94 31.15 26.19
CA ALA A 46 -9.24 31.83 24.92
C ALA A 46 -8.13 31.60 23.88
N ASN A 47 -6.85 31.64 24.29
CA ASN A 47 -5.73 31.40 23.40
C ASN A 47 -5.60 29.91 23.02
N ARG A 48 -5.96 29.01 23.94
CA ARG A 48 -6.04 27.56 23.68
C ARG A 48 -7.11 27.25 22.66
N LEU A 49 -8.30 27.80 22.83
CA LEU A 49 -9.41 27.62 21.92
C LEU A 49 -9.09 28.21 20.54
N GLY A 50 -8.61 29.44 20.48
CA GLY A 50 -8.23 30.09 19.22
C GLY A 50 -7.18 29.33 18.44
N PHE A 51 -6.16 28.79 19.13
CA PHE A 51 -5.12 27.98 18.50
C PHE A 51 -5.68 26.64 17.99
N ALA A 52 -6.54 25.98 18.76
CA ALA A 52 -7.17 24.73 18.39
C ALA A 52 -8.08 24.89 17.16
N VAL A 53 -8.85 25.98 17.08
CA VAL A 53 -9.65 26.32 15.89
C VAL A 53 -8.76 26.56 14.69
N GLN A 54 -7.67 27.32 14.84
CA GLN A 54 -6.70 27.53 13.75
C GLN A 54 -6.09 26.21 13.25
N LEU A 55 -5.76 25.31 14.16
CA LEU A 55 -5.21 24.00 13.83
C LEU A 55 -6.21 23.15 13.05
N SER A 56 -7.49 23.17 13.48
CA SER A 56 -8.58 22.48 12.79
C SER A 56 -8.78 22.99 11.37
N LEU A 57 -8.84 24.32 11.19
CA LEU A 57 -9.03 24.93 9.88
C LEU A 57 -7.82 24.78 8.95
N LEU A 58 -6.60 24.74 9.50
CA LEU A 58 -5.41 24.41 8.74
C LEU A 58 -5.41 22.95 8.26
N ARG A 59 -5.98 22.04 9.07
CA ARG A 59 -6.11 20.63 8.72
C ARG A 59 -7.17 20.41 7.64
N TYR A 60 -8.32 21.05 7.78
CA TYR A 60 -9.39 21.06 6.79
C TYR A 60 -10.24 22.32 6.95
N PRO A 61 -10.54 23.05 5.90
CA PRO A 61 -10.21 22.88 4.49
C PRO A 61 -8.83 23.43 4.06
N GLY A 62 -7.92 23.68 4.99
CA GLY A 62 -6.54 24.03 4.67
C GLY A 62 -6.23 25.53 4.61
N TYR A 63 -7.01 26.37 5.27
CA TYR A 63 -6.72 27.81 5.38
C TYR A 63 -6.50 28.25 6.83
N ALA A 64 -5.74 29.33 7.02
CA ALA A 64 -5.60 30.00 8.30
C ALA A 64 -6.53 31.21 8.36
N LEU A 65 -7.20 31.39 9.50
CA LEU A 65 -7.94 32.63 9.76
C LEU A 65 -6.98 33.83 9.79
N GLY A 66 -7.33 34.89 9.07
CA GLY A 66 -6.65 36.17 9.19
C GLY A 66 -6.93 36.81 10.53
N THR A 67 -6.17 37.89 10.86
CA THR A 67 -6.34 38.66 12.11
C THR A 67 -7.72 39.29 12.26
N ASP A 68 -8.41 39.51 11.13
CA ASP A 68 -9.70 40.21 11.07
C ASP A 68 -10.88 39.25 10.71
N SER A 69 -10.66 37.94 10.78
CA SER A 69 -11.67 36.92 10.45
C SER A 69 -12.19 36.27 11.72
N GLU A 70 -13.49 36.26 11.93
CA GLU A 70 -14.11 35.51 13.02
C GLU A 70 -14.14 34.00 12.69
N PRO A 71 -13.77 33.14 13.64
CA PRO A 71 -13.84 31.68 13.43
C PRO A 71 -15.30 31.23 13.34
N PRO A 72 -15.60 30.23 12.49
CA PRO A 72 -16.96 29.70 12.37
C PRO A 72 -17.46 29.07 13.68
N GLU A 73 -18.64 29.47 14.13
CA GLU A 73 -19.23 29.04 15.40
C GLU A 73 -19.32 27.51 15.60
N PRO A 74 -19.71 26.70 14.60
CA PRO A 74 -19.74 25.23 14.74
C PRO A 74 -18.37 24.63 15.04
N VAL A 75 -17.29 25.20 14.47
CA VAL A 75 -15.92 24.76 14.70
C VAL A 75 -15.48 25.12 16.12
N ILE A 76 -15.81 26.31 16.59
CA ILE A 76 -15.53 26.75 17.96
C ILE A 76 -16.18 25.81 18.97
N GLN A 77 -17.47 25.54 18.82
CA GLN A 77 -18.23 24.67 19.74
C GLN A 77 -17.69 23.24 19.77
N TRP A 78 -17.37 22.67 18.60
CA TRP A 78 -16.77 21.33 18.50
C TRP A 78 -15.42 21.26 19.20
N VAL A 79 -14.55 22.23 18.93
CA VAL A 79 -13.20 22.32 19.50
C VAL A 79 -13.27 22.55 21.02
N ALA A 80 -14.14 23.43 21.50
CA ALA A 80 -14.31 23.69 22.92
C ALA A 80 -14.75 22.44 23.71
N THR A 81 -15.65 21.64 23.14
CA THR A 81 -16.13 20.40 23.77
C THR A 81 -15.03 19.35 23.89
N ARG A 82 -14.09 19.32 22.97
CA ARG A 82 -12.98 18.38 22.96
C ARG A 82 -11.83 18.77 23.88
N LEU A 83 -11.59 20.08 24.07
CA LEU A 83 -10.56 20.58 24.98
C LEU A 83 -10.88 20.36 26.45
N ALA A 84 -12.15 20.13 26.80
CA ALA A 84 -12.60 19.91 28.18
C ALA A 84 -12.23 18.52 28.76
N LYS A 85 -11.64 17.61 27.96
CA LYS A 85 -11.24 16.28 28.43
C LYS A 85 -9.71 16.20 28.54
N ASP A 86 -9.20 16.08 29.77
CA ASP A 86 -7.77 15.89 30.08
C ASP A 86 -7.35 14.43 29.90
N ASN A 87 -6.27 14.20 29.10
CA ASN A 87 -5.60 12.91 29.03
C ASN A 87 -4.07 13.09 29.09
N GLU A 88 -3.40 12.37 29.99
CA GLU A 88 -1.95 12.21 30.00
C GLU A 88 -1.51 11.20 28.92
N LEU A 89 -0.30 11.37 28.37
CA LEU A 89 0.30 10.47 27.37
C LEU A 89 1.14 9.37 28.08
N PRO A 90 0.59 8.18 28.34
CA PRO A 90 1.31 7.15 29.10
C PRO A 90 2.46 6.51 28.31
N ASP A 91 2.43 6.58 26.98
CA ASP A 91 3.32 5.80 26.09
C ASP A 91 4.48 6.60 25.50
N ALA A 92 4.56 7.90 25.75
CA ALA A 92 5.62 8.75 25.21
C ALA A 92 6.23 9.62 26.30
N ILE A 93 7.54 9.49 26.52
CA ILE A 93 8.29 10.23 27.53
C ILE A 93 9.36 11.05 26.85
N LEU A 94 9.31 12.38 27.00
CA LEU A 94 10.36 13.28 26.53
C LEU A 94 11.44 13.36 27.62
N THR A 95 12.67 12.97 27.27
CA THR A 95 13.84 13.03 28.15
C THR A 95 14.83 14.07 27.64
N GLU A 96 15.81 14.45 28.45
CA GLU A 96 16.90 15.37 28.00
C GLU A 96 17.69 14.83 26.81
N SER A 97 17.77 13.51 26.65
CA SER A 97 18.46 12.83 25.56
C SER A 97 17.56 12.52 24.34
N GLY A 98 16.28 12.91 24.36
CA GLY A 98 15.32 12.69 23.28
C GLY A 98 14.04 12.00 23.76
N LEU A 99 13.23 11.59 22.78
CA LEU A 99 11.92 10.98 23.00
C LEU A 99 12.03 9.46 23.11
N LYS A 100 11.38 8.88 24.12
CA LYS A 100 11.20 7.42 24.27
C LYS A 100 9.74 7.06 24.10
N ILE A 101 9.48 6.00 23.35
CA ILE A 101 8.14 5.42 23.17
C ILE A 101 8.15 4.00 23.71
N THR A 102 7.05 3.60 24.33
CA THR A 102 6.83 2.24 24.80
C THR A 102 6.92 1.26 23.63
N PRO A 103 7.74 0.19 23.68
CA PRO A 103 7.75 -0.85 22.68
C PRO A 103 6.37 -1.49 22.51
N LEU A 104 6.05 -1.92 21.30
CA LEU A 104 4.83 -2.68 21.05
C LEU A 104 5.05 -4.14 21.46
N ASP A 105 4.14 -4.69 22.26
CA ASP A 105 4.17 -6.11 22.61
C ASP A 105 3.81 -6.99 21.42
N SER A 106 4.25 -8.26 21.47
CA SER A 106 3.87 -9.26 20.46
C SER A 106 2.36 -9.47 20.45
N ALA A 107 1.76 -9.35 19.28
CA ALA A 107 0.32 -9.21 19.14
C ALA A 107 -0.44 -10.52 18.87
N VAL A 108 0.24 -11.69 18.77
CA VAL A 108 -0.43 -12.97 18.44
C VAL A 108 -0.68 -13.78 19.71
N PRO A 109 -1.97 -13.94 20.11
CA PRO A 109 -2.32 -14.79 21.26
C PRO A 109 -2.00 -16.27 20.99
N ASN A 110 -1.68 -17.03 22.03
CA ASN A 110 -1.44 -18.49 21.91
C ASN A 110 -2.66 -19.24 21.34
N THR A 111 -3.86 -18.76 21.62
CA THR A 111 -5.11 -19.30 21.06
C THR A 111 -5.20 -19.11 19.56
N ALA A 112 -4.72 -17.99 19.02
CA ALA A 112 -4.64 -17.75 17.59
C ALA A 112 -3.63 -18.70 16.91
N GLN A 113 -2.49 -19.00 17.55
CA GLN A 113 -1.52 -19.96 17.00
C GLN A 113 -2.15 -21.36 16.85
N ALA A 114 -2.90 -21.80 17.86
CA ALA A 114 -3.60 -23.09 17.78
C ALA A 114 -4.63 -23.13 16.64
N LEU A 115 -5.33 -22.02 16.38
CA LEU A 115 -6.26 -21.92 15.24
C LEU A 115 -5.51 -21.94 13.90
N ILE A 116 -4.40 -21.23 13.77
CA ILE A 116 -3.54 -21.25 12.58
C ILE A 116 -3.07 -22.67 12.27
N ASP A 117 -2.57 -23.39 13.27
CA ASP A 117 -2.06 -24.75 13.10
C ASP A 117 -3.19 -25.72 12.68
N GLN A 118 -4.36 -25.61 13.28
CA GLN A 118 -5.52 -26.47 12.96
C GLN A 118 -6.05 -26.18 11.55
N THR A 119 -6.21 -24.93 11.17
CA THR A 119 -6.72 -24.56 9.84
C THR A 119 -5.73 -24.95 8.74
N SER A 120 -4.42 -24.75 8.96
CA SER A 120 -3.40 -25.12 7.97
C SER A 120 -3.36 -26.62 7.68
N GLN A 121 -3.65 -27.47 8.67
CA GLN A 121 -3.73 -28.93 8.49
C GLN A 121 -4.92 -29.37 7.64
N LEU A 122 -5.99 -28.58 7.59
CA LEU A 122 -7.18 -28.88 6.81
C LEU A 122 -7.06 -28.47 5.34
N LEU A 123 -6.11 -27.59 4.98
CA LEU A 123 -5.95 -27.13 3.60
C LEU A 123 -5.54 -28.29 2.67
N PRO A 124 -6.20 -28.45 1.50
CA PRO A 124 -5.83 -29.48 0.53
C PRO A 124 -4.41 -29.26 -0.01
N ARG A 125 -3.65 -30.34 -0.21
CA ARG A 125 -2.42 -30.26 -1.00
C ARG A 125 -2.75 -30.12 -2.47
N ILE A 126 -2.15 -29.12 -3.13
CA ILE A 126 -2.48 -28.77 -4.50
C ILE A 126 -1.22 -28.46 -5.32
N LYS A 127 -1.25 -28.74 -6.63
CA LYS A 127 -0.25 -28.24 -7.58
C LYS A 127 -0.61 -26.80 -7.99
N ILE A 128 0.41 -25.97 -8.22
CA ILE A 128 0.18 -24.58 -8.65
C ILE A 128 -0.64 -24.49 -9.96
N THR A 129 -0.49 -25.44 -10.88
CA THR A 129 -1.29 -25.50 -12.11
C THR A 129 -2.78 -25.73 -11.83
N GLU A 130 -3.09 -26.59 -10.88
CA GLU A 130 -4.47 -26.88 -10.48
C GLU A 130 -5.08 -25.71 -9.70
N LEU A 131 -4.29 -25.05 -8.83
CA LEU A 131 -4.72 -23.84 -8.12
C LEU A 131 -5.09 -22.73 -9.10
N LEU A 132 -4.26 -22.48 -10.11
CA LEU A 132 -4.54 -21.46 -11.12
C LEU A 132 -5.80 -21.77 -11.93
N MET A 133 -6.05 -23.06 -12.21
CA MET A 133 -7.29 -23.50 -12.87
C MET A 133 -8.51 -23.24 -11.98
N ASP A 134 -8.44 -23.64 -10.70
CA ASP A 134 -9.53 -23.40 -9.75
C ASP A 134 -9.88 -21.91 -9.64
N VAL A 135 -8.86 -21.06 -9.46
CA VAL A 135 -9.04 -19.61 -9.35
C VAL A 135 -9.61 -19.01 -10.64
N ASP A 136 -9.13 -19.47 -11.79
CA ASP A 136 -9.65 -18.99 -13.08
C ASP A 136 -11.09 -19.45 -13.32
N ASP A 137 -11.47 -20.67 -12.88
CA ASP A 137 -12.84 -21.14 -12.93
C ASP A 137 -13.79 -20.29 -12.07
N TRP A 138 -13.29 -19.76 -10.94
CA TRP A 138 -14.09 -18.89 -10.06
C TRP A 138 -14.20 -17.45 -10.58
N THR A 139 -13.12 -16.92 -11.18
CA THR A 139 -12.99 -15.49 -11.47
C THR A 139 -13.04 -15.16 -12.95
N GLY A 140 -12.58 -16.06 -13.80
CA GLY A 140 -12.41 -15.82 -15.23
C GLY A 140 -11.28 -14.84 -15.55
N PHE A 141 -10.28 -14.67 -14.69
CA PHE A 141 -9.21 -13.69 -14.88
C PHE A 141 -8.44 -13.87 -16.20
N SER A 142 -8.37 -15.09 -16.74
CA SER A 142 -7.69 -15.38 -18.01
C SER A 142 -8.34 -14.68 -19.23
N ARG A 143 -9.62 -14.31 -19.15
CA ARG A 143 -10.35 -13.61 -20.24
C ARG A 143 -9.80 -12.23 -20.51
N HIS A 144 -9.12 -11.60 -19.57
CA HIS A 144 -8.49 -10.30 -19.75
C HIS A 144 -7.26 -10.33 -20.67
N PHE A 145 -6.69 -11.51 -20.92
CA PHE A 145 -5.57 -11.67 -21.85
C PHE A 145 -6.05 -11.74 -23.29
N THR A 146 -6.47 -10.60 -23.81
CA THR A 146 -7.04 -10.47 -25.14
C THR A 146 -5.98 -10.27 -26.22
N HIS A 147 -6.26 -10.76 -27.41
CA HIS A 147 -5.40 -10.61 -28.59
C HIS A 147 -5.24 -9.13 -28.97
N LEU A 148 -4.00 -8.71 -29.23
CA LEU A 148 -3.64 -7.29 -29.46
C LEU A 148 -4.39 -6.65 -30.64
N LYS A 149 -4.70 -7.43 -31.70
CA LYS A 149 -5.27 -6.91 -32.93
C LYS A 149 -6.81 -6.88 -32.95
N ASP A 150 -7.44 -7.92 -32.44
CA ASP A 150 -8.90 -8.11 -32.57
C ASP A 150 -9.65 -8.19 -31.24
N GLY A 151 -8.91 -8.14 -30.11
CA GLY A 151 -9.51 -8.20 -28.78
C GLY A 151 -10.06 -9.55 -28.37
N ALA A 152 -9.85 -10.62 -29.16
CA ALA A 152 -10.36 -11.94 -28.84
C ALA A 152 -9.63 -12.57 -27.65
N GLU A 153 -10.35 -13.35 -26.84
CA GLU A 153 -9.77 -14.13 -25.75
C GLU A 153 -8.81 -15.20 -26.29
N ALA A 154 -7.86 -15.61 -25.44
CA ALA A 154 -6.94 -16.68 -25.80
C ALA A 154 -7.70 -18.01 -25.90
N LYS A 155 -7.65 -18.66 -27.08
CA LYS A 155 -8.36 -19.92 -27.35
C LYS A 155 -7.84 -21.09 -26.53
N ASP A 156 -6.55 -21.12 -26.25
CA ASP A 156 -5.90 -22.17 -25.46
C ASP A 156 -5.55 -21.62 -24.07
N ARG A 157 -6.45 -21.86 -23.12
CA ARG A 157 -6.33 -21.44 -21.72
C ARG A 157 -5.09 -22.04 -21.05
N THR A 158 -4.77 -23.29 -21.36
CA THR A 158 -3.63 -23.98 -20.72
C THR A 158 -2.30 -23.44 -21.24
N LEU A 159 -2.23 -23.09 -22.51
CA LEU A 159 -1.10 -22.40 -23.10
C LEU A 159 -0.89 -21.01 -22.46
N LEU A 160 -1.98 -20.24 -22.27
CA LEU A 160 -1.94 -18.94 -21.61
C LEU A 160 -1.45 -19.04 -20.18
N LEU A 161 -2.06 -19.92 -19.37
CA LEU A 161 -1.68 -20.10 -17.97
C LEU A 161 -0.25 -20.62 -17.83
N SER A 162 0.24 -21.43 -18.79
CA SER A 162 1.66 -21.86 -18.83
C SER A 162 2.61 -20.69 -19.09
N ALA A 163 2.25 -19.77 -19.99
CA ALA A 163 3.08 -18.59 -20.24
C ALA A 163 3.13 -17.67 -19.01
N ILE A 164 1.98 -17.41 -18.37
CA ILE A 164 1.88 -16.62 -17.13
C ILE A 164 2.69 -17.27 -16.01
N LEU A 165 2.55 -18.58 -15.81
CA LEU A 165 3.29 -19.32 -14.79
C LEU A 165 4.80 -19.28 -15.06
N GLY A 166 5.22 -19.39 -16.32
CA GLY A 166 6.62 -19.27 -16.75
C GLY A 166 7.24 -17.93 -16.39
N ASP A 167 6.47 -16.86 -16.45
CA ASP A 167 6.88 -15.54 -15.98
C ASP A 167 6.93 -15.50 -14.44
N ALA A 168 5.87 -15.94 -13.78
CA ALA A 168 5.70 -15.85 -12.34
C ALA A 168 6.76 -16.57 -11.52
N ILE A 169 7.17 -17.75 -11.96
CA ILE A 169 8.18 -18.58 -11.27
C ILE A 169 9.61 -18.34 -11.75
N ASN A 170 9.84 -17.32 -12.58
CA ASN A 170 11.14 -16.99 -13.20
C ASN A 170 11.77 -18.12 -14.04
N LEU A 171 10.95 -19.00 -14.60
CA LEU A 171 11.42 -20.14 -15.40
C LEU A 171 11.76 -19.71 -16.84
N GLY A 172 10.90 -18.91 -17.44
CA GLY A 172 10.97 -18.48 -18.83
C GLY A 172 10.36 -19.49 -19.81
N LEU A 173 10.02 -18.99 -21.01
CA LEU A 173 9.24 -19.77 -21.98
C LEU A 173 9.97 -21.03 -22.49
N THR A 174 11.29 -20.98 -22.66
CA THR A 174 12.07 -22.14 -23.13
C THR A 174 11.97 -23.30 -22.15
N LYS A 175 12.27 -23.01 -20.87
CA LYS A 175 12.22 -24.05 -19.84
C LYS A 175 10.78 -24.44 -19.51
N MET A 176 9.82 -23.54 -19.63
CA MET A 176 8.40 -23.87 -19.48
C MET A 176 7.94 -24.85 -20.55
N ALA A 177 8.38 -24.68 -21.82
CA ALA A 177 8.08 -25.63 -22.88
C ALA A 177 8.67 -27.02 -22.60
N GLU A 178 9.90 -27.09 -22.08
CA GLU A 178 10.55 -28.35 -21.72
C GLU A 178 9.87 -29.05 -20.53
N SER A 179 9.28 -28.28 -19.59
CA SER A 179 8.63 -28.78 -18.37
C SER A 179 7.12 -28.97 -18.51
N SER A 180 6.57 -28.76 -19.70
CA SER A 180 5.12 -28.82 -19.95
C SER A 180 4.83 -29.73 -21.16
N PRO A 181 4.41 -30.98 -20.94
CA PRO A 181 4.15 -31.91 -22.02
C PRO A 181 3.17 -31.36 -23.07
N GLY A 182 3.55 -31.45 -24.35
CA GLY A 182 2.72 -31.01 -25.47
C GLY A 182 2.80 -29.50 -25.81
N LEU A 183 3.56 -28.72 -25.04
CA LEU A 183 3.83 -27.32 -25.33
C LEU A 183 5.17 -27.16 -26.06
N THR A 184 5.25 -26.16 -26.93
CA THR A 184 6.46 -25.77 -27.63
C THR A 184 6.79 -24.31 -27.37
N TYR A 185 8.08 -23.99 -27.42
CA TYR A 185 8.52 -22.59 -27.31
C TYR A 185 7.83 -21.68 -28.33
N ALA A 186 7.67 -22.13 -29.57
CA ALA A 186 7.02 -21.35 -30.62
C ALA A 186 5.56 -20.96 -30.27
N LYS A 187 4.79 -21.91 -29.72
CA LYS A 187 3.41 -21.64 -29.27
C LYS A 187 3.38 -20.65 -28.11
N LEU A 188 4.23 -20.85 -27.11
CA LEU A 188 4.31 -19.97 -25.93
C LEU A 188 4.75 -18.55 -26.32
N SER A 189 5.78 -18.44 -27.17
CA SER A 189 6.30 -17.15 -27.64
C SER A 189 5.28 -16.39 -28.48
N TRP A 190 4.56 -17.12 -29.37
CA TRP A 190 3.47 -16.50 -30.15
C TRP A 190 2.37 -15.97 -29.23
N LEU A 191 1.92 -16.78 -28.27
CA LEU A 191 0.86 -16.37 -27.34
C LEU A 191 1.30 -15.17 -26.51
N GLN A 192 2.53 -15.19 -25.97
CA GLN A 192 3.06 -14.05 -25.20
C GLN A 192 3.07 -12.78 -26.04
N ALA A 193 3.53 -12.84 -27.29
CA ALA A 193 3.63 -11.67 -28.16
C ALA A 193 2.25 -11.04 -28.48
N TRP A 194 1.18 -11.84 -28.54
CA TRP A 194 -0.13 -11.36 -28.96
C TRP A 194 -1.13 -11.13 -27.83
N HIS A 195 -0.99 -11.81 -26.69
CA HIS A 195 -1.97 -11.76 -25.61
C HIS A 195 -1.41 -11.18 -24.29
N ILE A 196 -0.09 -11.23 -24.09
CA ILE A 196 0.51 -10.78 -22.82
C ILE A 196 1.12 -9.40 -23.00
N ARG A 197 0.64 -8.45 -22.21
CA ARG A 197 1.12 -7.06 -22.10
C ARG A 197 0.73 -6.48 -20.76
N ASP A 198 1.25 -5.31 -20.41
CA ASP A 198 1.02 -4.69 -19.10
C ASP A 198 -0.47 -4.49 -18.79
N GLU A 199 -1.24 -4.01 -19.78
CA GLU A 199 -2.68 -3.74 -19.65
C GLU A 199 -3.46 -5.04 -19.37
N THR A 200 -3.13 -6.15 -20.03
CA THR A 200 -3.81 -7.43 -19.79
C THR A 200 -3.46 -8.03 -18.45
N TYR A 201 -2.21 -7.88 -18.00
CA TYR A 201 -1.84 -8.23 -16.62
C TYR A 201 -2.55 -7.37 -15.58
N SER A 202 -2.68 -6.05 -15.81
CA SER A 202 -3.35 -5.13 -14.88
C SER A 202 -4.83 -5.46 -14.75
N ALA A 203 -5.52 -5.68 -15.86
CA ALA A 203 -6.94 -6.05 -15.85
C ALA A 203 -7.20 -7.41 -15.19
N ALA A 204 -6.37 -8.41 -15.48
CA ALA A 204 -6.46 -9.73 -14.85
C ALA A 204 -6.19 -9.67 -13.34
N LEU A 205 -5.21 -8.85 -12.92
CA LEU A 205 -4.92 -8.62 -11.51
C LEU A 205 -6.08 -7.93 -10.81
N ALA A 206 -6.68 -6.91 -11.42
CA ALA A 206 -7.84 -6.22 -10.88
C ALA A 206 -9.02 -7.18 -10.65
N GLU A 207 -9.25 -8.14 -11.55
CA GLU A 207 -10.28 -9.18 -11.38
C GLU A 207 -10.04 -10.01 -10.11
N LEU A 208 -8.80 -10.48 -9.89
CA LEU A 208 -8.46 -11.25 -8.67
C LEU A 208 -8.58 -10.41 -7.40
N VAL A 209 -8.11 -9.16 -7.44
CA VAL A 209 -8.18 -8.24 -6.31
C VAL A 209 -9.63 -7.92 -5.96
N ASN A 210 -10.49 -7.72 -6.95
CA ASN A 210 -11.91 -7.44 -6.76
C ASN A 210 -12.65 -8.65 -6.17
N HIS A 211 -12.30 -9.88 -6.59
CA HIS A 211 -12.84 -11.08 -5.96
C HIS A 211 -12.40 -11.22 -4.50
N GLN A 212 -11.13 -10.94 -4.19
CA GLN A 212 -10.64 -10.92 -2.81
C GLN A 212 -11.34 -9.83 -1.98
N TYR A 213 -11.48 -8.63 -2.53
CA TYR A 213 -12.14 -7.51 -1.85
C TYR A 213 -13.59 -7.79 -1.49
N ARG A 214 -14.33 -8.47 -2.39
CA ARG A 214 -15.74 -8.83 -2.18
C ARG A 214 -15.94 -10.08 -1.34
N HIS A 215 -14.86 -10.82 -1.04
CA HIS A 215 -14.96 -12.07 -0.29
C HIS A 215 -15.25 -11.79 1.19
N THR A 216 -16.32 -12.36 1.72
CA THR A 216 -16.79 -12.11 3.10
C THR A 216 -15.74 -12.42 4.15
N PHE A 217 -14.98 -13.51 3.98
CA PHE A 217 -13.92 -13.88 4.89
C PHE A 217 -12.75 -12.86 4.92
N ALA A 218 -12.48 -12.20 3.81
CA ALA A 218 -11.42 -11.20 3.74
C ALA A 218 -11.69 -9.97 4.63
N ALA A 219 -12.94 -9.70 4.97
CA ALA A 219 -13.33 -8.62 5.87
C ALA A 219 -12.77 -8.75 7.30
N HIS A 220 -12.35 -9.96 7.73
CA HIS A 220 -11.65 -10.14 9.00
C HIS A 220 -10.27 -9.48 9.04
N TRP A 221 -9.68 -9.20 7.90
CA TRP A 221 -8.35 -8.59 7.79
C TRP A 221 -8.37 -7.09 7.56
N GLY A 222 -9.48 -6.55 7.09
CA GLY A 222 -9.69 -5.14 6.76
C GLY A 222 -10.84 -4.94 5.80
N ASP A 223 -11.18 -3.68 5.55
CA ASP A 223 -12.29 -3.26 4.70
C ASP A 223 -11.84 -2.78 3.30
N GLY A 224 -10.56 -2.94 2.97
CA GLY A 224 -9.99 -2.51 1.69
C GLY A 224 -9.63 -1.03 1.63
N THR A 225 -9.68 -0.29 2.75
CA THR A 225 -9.35 1.14 2.80
C THR A 225 -7.89 1.41 3.13
N THR A 226 -7.17 0.43 3.65
CA THR A 226 -5.76 0.60 3.99
C THR A 226 -4.84 -0.27 3.14
N SER A 227 -3.61 0.20 2.93
CA SER A 227 -2.63 -0.51 2.13
C SER A 227 -1.21 -0.25 2.60
N SER A 228 -0.28 -1.10 2.17
CA SER A 228 1.15 -0.89 2.34
C SER A 228 1.90 -1.12 1.04
N SER A 229 3.10 -0.57 0.92
CA SER A 229 3.99 -0.86 -0.20
C SER A 229 5.43 -1.03 0.23
N ASP A 230 6.11 -1.93 -0.46
CA ASP A 230 7.53 -2.22 -0.24
C ASP A 230 8.22 -2.66 -1.54
N GLY A 231 9.53 -2.46 -1.58
CA GLY A 231 10.40 -2.84 -2.68
C GLY A 231 11.15 -4.13 -2.40
N GLN A 232 10.77 -5.23 -3.05
CA GLN A 232 11.49 -6.48 -2.98
C GLN A 232 12.61 -6.54 -4.02
N ARG A 233 13.86 -6.67 -3.56
CA ARG A 233 15.01 -6.79 -4.46
C ARG A 233 15.17 -8.21 -4.99
N PHE A 234 15.37 -8.30 -6.31
CA PHE A 234 15.85 -9.48 -7.01
C PHE A 234 17.18 -9.18 -7.69
N ARG A 235 18.10 -10.15 -7.71
CA ARG A 235 19.37 -10.00 -8.45
C ARG A 235 19.07 -9.88 -9.94
N ALA A 236 19.85 -9.08 -10.64
CA ALA A 236 19.80 -9.01 -12.10
C ALA A 236 21.14 -9.47 -12.63
N GLY A 237 21.16 -10.64 -13.25
CA GLY A 237 22.34 -11.19 -13.89
C GLY A 237 22.48 -10.70 -15.32
N GLY A 238 23.72 -10.57 -15.79
CA GLY A 238 24.02 -10.33 -17.18
C GLY A 238 23.96 -8.88 -17.66
N ARG A 239 23.99 -8.70 -18.98
CA ARG A 239 24.05 -7.40 -19.69
C ARG A 239 22.64 -6.94 -20.10
N GLY A 240 21.70 -6.90 -19.15
CA GLY A 240 20.35 -6.44 -19.43
C GLY A 240 20.24 -4.91 -19.45
N GLU A 241 19.17 -4.39 -20.08
CA GLU A 241 18.83 -2.97 -20.03
C GLU A 241 18.69 -2.50 -18.58
N SER A 242 19.36 -1.40 -18.27
CA SER A 242 19.31 -0.74 -16.95
C SER A 242 19.70 -1.63 -15.75
N THR A 243 20.45 -2.71 -15.94
CA THR A 243 20.84 -3.64 -14.86
C THR A 243 22.15 -3.29 -14.18
N GLY A 244 22.93 -2.32 -14.70
CA GLY A 244 24.26 -1.94 -14.21
C GLY A 244 24.29 -1.19 -12.88
N HIS A 245 23.14 -0.87 -12.30
CA HIS A 245 23.10 -0.10 -11.05
C HIS A 245 23.21 -1.01 -9.83
N VAL A 246 24.16 -0.64 -8.96
CA VAL A 246 24.38 -1.25 -7.66
C VAL A 246 23.94 -0.28 -6.58
N ASN A 247 23.24 -0.75 -5.57
CA ASN A 247 22.92 0.03 -4.39
C ASN A 247 23.56 -0.62 -3.17
N PRO A 248 24.52 0.04 -2.51
CA PRO A 248 25.23 -0.51 -1.36
C PRO A 248 24.32 -0.97 -0.21
N LYS A 249 23.13 -0.38 -0.07
CA LYS A 249 22.09 -0.82 0.89
C LYS A 249 21.72 -2.30 0.69
N TYR A 250 21.76 -2.79 -0.55
CA TYR A 250 21.34 -4.13 -0.91
C TYR A 250 22.50 -5.06 -1.30
N GLY A 251 23.75 -4.61 -1.20
CA GLY A 251 24.96 -5.36 -1.54
C GLY A 251 25.67 -4.87 -2.80
N SER A 252 26.70 -5.59 -3.22
CA SER A 252 27.60 -5.22 -4.33
C SER A 252 27.11 -5.67 -5.71
N GLU A 253 26.02 -6.43 -5.80
CA GLU A 253 25.53 -6.98 -7.06
C GLU A 253 24.39 -6.13 -7.65
N PRO A 254 24.29 -6.04 -9.00
CA PRO A 254 23.18 -5.38 -9.65
C PRO A 254 21.84 -6.05 -9.33
N GLY A 255 20.77 -5.28 -9.39
CA GLY A 255 19.43 -5.79 -9.08
C GLY A 255 18.30 -4.94 -9.61
N ARG A 256 17.10 -5.48 -9.46
CA ARG A 256 15.83 -4.80 -9.68
C ARG A 256 15.00 -4.83 -8.41
N LEU A 257 14.23 -3.77 -8.19
CA LEU A 257 13.19 -3.77 -7.18
C LEU A 257 11.85 -4.05 -7.85
N PHE A 258 11.12 -5.03 -7.33
CA PHE A 258 9.70 -5.17 -7.61
C PHE A 258 8.97 -4.43 -6.50
N TYR A 259 8.55 -3.21 -6.79
CA TYR A 259 7.83 -2.36 -5.85
C TYR A 259 6.35 -2.70 -5.90
N THR A 260 5.82 -3.25 -4.82
CA THR A 260 4.48 -3.83 -4.78
C THR A 260 3.63 -3.18 -3.71
N HIS A 261 2.37 -2.90 -4.06
CA HIS A 261 1.33 -2.44 -3.15
C HIS A 261 0.42 -3.59 -2.78
N ILE A 262 0.11 -3.71 -1.50
CA ILE A 262 -0.76 -4.75 -0.94
C ILE A 262 -1.86 -4.11 -0.10
N SER A 263 -3.11 -4.58 -0.25
CA SER A 263 -4.23 -4.15 0.58
C SER A 263 -4.18 -4.79 1.98
N ASP A 264 -4.96 -4.27 2.90
CA ASP A 264 -5.16 -4.85 4.24
C ASP A 264 -5.74 -6.28 4.19
N GLN A 265 -6.40 -6.65 3.08
CA GLN A 265 -6.91 -7.98 2.80
C GLN A 265 -5.88 -8.90 2.10
N TYR A 266 -4.60 -8.56 2.17
CA TYR A 266 -3.47 -9.30 1.57
C TYR A 266 -3.42 -9.33 0.04
N ALA A 267 -4.32 -8.69 -0.67
CA ALA A 267 -4.31 -8.67 -2.13
C ALA A 267 -3.22 -7.73 -2.67
N PRO A 268 -2.23 -8.23 -3.44
CA PRO A 268 -1.24 -7.38 -4.09
C PRO A 268 -1.88 -6.74 -5.34
N PHE A 269 -2.22 -5.47 -5.28
CA PHE A 269 -3.02 -4.79 -6.31
C PHE A 269 -2.22 -3.96 -7.33
N SER A 270 -0.94 -3.72 -7.09
CA SER A 270 -0.05 -3.02 -8.02
C SER A 270 1.38 -3.48 -7.87
N THR A 271 2.12 -3.59 -8.97
CA THR A 271 3.57 -3.85 -8.95
C THR A 271 4.27 -3.05 -10.04
N ARG A 272 5.51 -2.61 -9.74
CA ARG A 272 6.35 -1.91 -10.70
C ARG A 272 7.80 -2.35 -10.59
N VAL A 273 8.46 -2.47 -11.74
CA VAL A 273 9.90 -2.73 -11.78
C VAL A 273 10.65 -1.42 -11.67
N VAL A 274 11.42 -1.28 -10.62
CA VAL A 274 12.17 -0.06 -10.30
C VAL A 274 13.67 -0.35 -10.31
N ASN A 275 14.45 0.62 -10.77
CA ASN A 275 15.90 0.55 -10.71
C ASN A 275 16.36 0.74 -9.25
N VAL A 276 17.26 -0.11 -8.77
CA VAL A 276 17.79 -0.04 -7.40
C VAL A 276 18.50 1.27 -7.06
N GLY A 277 18.94 2.04 -8.06
CA GLY A 277 19.54 3.36 -7.87
C GLY A 277 18.52 4.50 -7.69
N VAL A 278 17.24 4.26 -7.88
CA VAL A 278 16.17 5.25 -7.72
C VAL A 278 15.46 5.01 -6.38
N ARG A 279 15.11 6.10 -5.70
CA ARG A 279 14.31 6.00 -4.47
C ARG A 279 12.92 5.47 -4.80
N ASP A 280 12.55 4.39 -4.15
CA ASP A 280 11.26 3.72 -4.27
C ASP A 280 10.08 4.61 -3.82
N SER A 281 10.31 5.50 -2.85
CA SER A 281 9.32 6.49 -2.40
C SER A 281 8.65 7.30 -3.52
N THR A 282 9.33 7.49 -4.66
CA THR A 282 8.74 8.20 -5.81
C THR A 282 7.61 7.42 -6.49
N TYR A 283 7.54 6.09 -6.29
CA TYR A 283 6.55 5.23 -6.94
C TYR A 283 5.35 4.88 -6.05
N VAL A 284 5.34 5.33 -4.81
CA VAL A 284 4.25 5.07 -3.84
C VAL A 284 2.91 5.52 -4.41
N LEU A 285 2.84 6.75 -4.92
CA LEU A 285 1.60 7.33 -5.46
C LEU A 285 1.14 6.68 -6.77
N ASP A 286 2.07 6.26 -7.63
CA ASP A 286 1.70 5.65 -8.91
C ASP A 286 0.86 4.37 -8.71
N GLY A 287 1.20 3.56 -7.69
CA GLY A 287 0.46 2.35 -7.39
C GLY A 287 -0.91 2.59 -6.77
N LEU A 288 -1.08 3.70 -6.05
CA LEU A 288 -2.35 4.10 -5.45
C LEU A 288 -3.32 4.73 -6.45
N LEU A 289 -2.80 5.45 -7.44
CA LEU A 289 -3.61 6.23 -8.39
C LEU A 289 -4.01 5.43 -9.63
N TYR A 290 -3.17 4.48 -10.06
CA TYR A 290 -3.30 3.86 -11.39
C TYR A 290 -3.49 2.34 -11.32
N HIS A 291 -4.11 1.83 -10.25
CA HIS A 291 -4.60 0.45 -10.21
C HIS A 291 -6.03 0.39 -10.77
N GLU A 292 -6.39 -0.75 -11.38
CA GLU A 292 -7.69 -0.94 -12.03
C GLU A 292 -8.73 -1.62 -11.12
N SER A 293 -8.38 -1.93 -9.87
CA SER A 293 -9.27 -2.59 -8.93
C SER A 293 -10.26 -1.62 -8.27
N ASP A 294 -11.33 -2.17 -7.68
CA ASP A 294 -12.39 -1.44 -6.98
C ASP A 294 -11.98 -0.94 -5.57
N LEU A 295 -10.75 -1.22 -5.14
CA LEU A 295 -10.25 -0.79 -3.84
C LEU A 295 -10.28 0.75 -3.72
N ARG A 296 -10.69 1.23 -2.55
CA ARG A 296 -10.74 2.65 -2.21
C ARG A 296 -9.76 2.93 -1.08
N ILE A 297 -8.48 3.01 -1.43
CA ILE A 297 -7.44 3.23 -0.44
C ILE A 297 -7.54 4.66 0.11
N GLU A 298 -7.61 4.78 1.43
CA GLU A 298 -7.64 6.05 2.17
C GLU A 298 -6.35 6.26 2.96
N GLU A 299 -5.76 5.21 3.55
CA GLU A 299 -4.53 5.29 4.34
C GLU A 299 -3.46 4.34 3.77
N HIS A 300 -2.22 4.83 3.68
CA HIS A 300 -1.12 4.06 3.09
C HIS A 300 0.13 4.04 3.96
N TYR A 301 0.73 2.85 4.11
CA TYR A 301 1.89 2.58 4.95
C TYR A 301 3.14 2.30 4.12
N THR A 302 4.27 2.85 4.54
CA THR A 302 5.60 2.50 4.02
C THR A 302 6.61 2.34 5.16
N ASP A 303 7.75 1.75 4.85
CA ASP A 303 8.86 1.78 5.78
C ASP A 303 9.51 3.20 5.83
N THR A 304 10.45 3.40 6.75
CA THR A 304 11.13 4.69 6.96
C THR A 304 11.85 5.22 5.73
N ALA A 305 12.29 4.36 4.81
CA ALA A 305 12.96 4.76 3.56
C ALA A 305 11.98 5.26 2.49
N GLY A 306 10.69 4.96 2.66
CA GLY A 306 9.63 5.21 1.67
C GLY A 306 9.08 6.62 1.65
N PHE A 307 9.56 7.57 2.48
CA PHE A 307 8.96 8.90 2.53
C PHE A 307 9.92 10.07 2.25
N THR A 308 9.38 11.14 1.72
CA THR A 308 9.97 12.47 1.62
C THR A 308 8.91 13.53 1.90
N ASP A 309 9.32 14.77 2.18
CA ASP A 309 8.36 15.87 2.36
C ASP A 309 7.44 16.03 1.15
N HIS A 310 7.96 15.87 -0.06
CA HIS A 310 7.17 15.97 -1.29
C HIS A 310 6.10 14.87 -1.40
N VAL A 311 6.40 13.65 -0.92
CA VAL A 311 5.42 12.55 -0.89
C VAL A 311 4.31 12.85 0.10
N PHE A 312 4.62 13.35 1.30
CA PHE A 312 3.61 13.78 2.27
C PHE A 312 2.67 14.83 1.67
N ALA A 313 3.22 15.86 1.01
CA ALA A 313 2.41 16.90 0.37
C ALA A 313 1.48 16.35 -0.71
N LEU A 314 2.01 15.53 -1.63
CA LEU A 314 1.20 14.97 -2.71
C LEU A 314 0.16 13.97 -2.23
N MET A 315 0.46 13.15 -1.22
CA MET A 315 -0.51 12.25 -0.61
C MET A 315 -1.71 13.02 -0.05
N HIS A 316 -1.44 14.06 0.74
CA HIS A 316 -2.48 14.93 1.28
C HIS A 316 -3.32 15.58 0.18
N LEU A 317 -2.69 16.21 -0.82
CA LEU A 317 -3.38 16.88 -1.93
C LEU A 317 -4.24 15.94 -2.79
N LEU A 318 -3.88 14.66 -2.84
CA LEU A 318 -4.58 13.64 -3.61
C LEU A 318 -5.62 12.87 -2.78
N GLY A 319 -5.75 13.19 -1.50
CA GLY A 319 -6.77 12.64 -0.60
C GLY A 319 -6.36 11.35 0.13
N PHE A 320 -5.06 11.03 0.19
CA PHE A 320 -4.55 9.88 0.93
C PHE A 320 -3.96 10.31 2.28
N ARG A 321 -4.26 9.58 3.33
CA ARG A 321 -3.52 9.66 4.58
C ARG A 321 -2.24 8.83 4.45
N PHE A 322 -1.09 9.50 4.51
CA PHE A 322 0.21 8.86 4.45
C PHE A 322 0.75 8.57 5.86
N ALA A 323 1.00 7.31 6.17
CA ALA A 323 1.41 6.87 7.50
C ALA A 323 2.66 5.97 7.44
N PRO A 324 3.84 6.52 7.13
CA PRO A 324 5.08 5.75 7.12
C PRO A 324 5.52 5.38 8.53
N ARG A 325 6.19 4.21 8.69
CA ARG A 325 6.85 3.86 9.95
C ARG A 325 7.99 4.83 10.24
N ILE A 326 8.00 5.41 11.42
CA ILE A 326 9.12 6.23 11.90
C ILE A 326 10.03 5.36 12.76
N ARG A 327 11.29 5.16 12.33
CA ARG A 327 12.27 4.31 13.00
C ARG A 327 13.06 5.06 14.07
N ASP A 328 13.61 6.22 13.69
CA ASP A 328 14.55 6.98 14.52
C ASP A 328 13.89 8.31 14.94
N LEU A 329 13.04 8.24 15.95
CA LEU A 329 12.28 9.39 16.44
C LEU A 329 13.17 10.50 17.00
N GLY A 330 14.29 10.16 17.62
CA GLY A 330 15.25 11.13 18.16
C GLY A 330 15.87 12.04 17.08
N GLU A 331 16.03 11.52 15.86
CA GLU A 331 16.56 12.28 14.72
C GLU A 331 15.48 13.02 13.94
N THR A 332 14.22 12.74 14.22
CA THR A 332 13.08 13.30 13.49
C THR A 332 12.83 14.74 13.90
N LYS A 333 12.76 15.65 12.92
CA LYS A 333 12.58 17.07 13.16
C LYS A 333 11.17 17.54 12.79
N LEU A 334 10.57 18.30 13.70
CA LEU A 334 9.31 19.02 13.54
C LEU A 334 9.57 20.40 12.90
N TYR A 335 8.61 20.89 12.16
CA TYR A 335 8.64 22.24 11.60
C TYR A 335 7.43 23.03 12.09
N VAL A 336 7.68 24.23 12.63
CA VAL A 336 6.67 25.04 13.31
C VAL A 336 6.35 26.32 12.52
N PRO A 337 5.10 26.82 12.57
CA PRO A 337 4.71 28.02 11.82
C PRO A 337 5.27 29.32 12.42
N ASN A 338 5.54 29.34 13.74
CA ASN A 338 5.99 30.53 14.49
C ASN A 338 7.44 30.39 14.95
N SER A 339 7.88 31.29 15.81
CA SER A 339 9.21 31.22 16.41
C SER A 339 9.42 29.91 17.19
N VAL A 340 10.60 29.31 17.09
CA VAL A 340 10.98 28.12 17.87
C VAL A 340 10.88 28.35 19.37
N GLN A 341 11.00 29.60 19.80
CA GLN A 341 10.90 29.99 21.22
C GLN A 341 9.49 29.85 21.77
N ASP A 342 8.46 29.83 20.90
CA ASP A 342 7.08 29.63 21.31
C ASP A 342 6.78 28.17 21.72
N TYR A 343 7.73 27.26 21.47
CA TYR A 343 7.59 25.81 21.71
C TYR A 343 8.69 25.26 22.63
N PRO A 344 8.81 25.73 23.89
CA PRO A 344 9.93 25.40 24.77
C PRO A 344 10.08 23.88 25.01
N THR A 345 8.98 23.16 25.20
CA THR A 345 8.98 21.71 25.47
C THR A 345 9.42 20.90 24.21
N LEU A 346 9.04 21.33 23.03
CA LEU A 346 9.36 20.65 21.77
C LEU A 346 10.66 21.13 21.13
N ARG A 347 11.33 22.13 21.73
CA ARG A 347 12.55 22.74 21.19
C ARG A 347 13.62 21.75 20.72
N PRO A 348 13.91 20.65 21.44
CA PRO A 348 14.91 19.66 20.98
C PRO A 348 14.52 18.97 19.67
N MET A 349 13.22 18.86 19.38
CA MET A 349 12.69 18.23 18.19
C MET A 349 12.45 19.21 17.03
N VAL A 350 12.44 20.53 17.27
CA VAL A 350 12.17 21.51 16.23
C VAL A 350 13.39 21.69 15.34
N GLY A 351 13.22 21.45 14.04
CA GLY A 351 14.24 21.61 13.00
C GLY A 351 14.24 22.98 12.32
N GLY A 352 13.19 23.78 12.52
CA GLY A 352 13.08 25.11 11.92
C GLY A 352 11.64 25.59 11.78
N THR A 353 11.50 26.77 11.18
CA THR A 353 10.20 27.41 10.90
C THR A 353 9.74 27.14 9.47
N LEU A 354 8.43 27.09 9.27
CA LEU A 354 7.77 26.91 7.98
C LEU A 354 7.71 28.21 7.19
N ASN A 355 7.97 28.12 5.89
CA ASN A 355 7.79 29.27 5.00
C ASN A 355 6.38 29.28 4.38
N ILE A 356 5.39 29.61 5.18
CA ILE A 356 3.97 29.66 4.76
C ILE A 356 3.74 30.67 3.63
N LYS A 357 4.46 31.80 3.63
CA LYS A 357 4.37 32.82 2.57
C LYS A 357 4.73 32.23 1.21
N HIS A 358 5.75 31.38 1.17
CA HIS A 358 6.20 30.75 -0.06
C HIS A 358 5.18 29.69 -0.55
N VAL A 359 4.59 28.93 0.34
CA VAL A 359 3.50 27.99 -0.01
C VAL A 359 2.33 28.75 -0.64
N ARG A 360 1.89 29.86 -0.03
CA ARG A 360 0.81 30.69 -0.57
C ARG A 360 1.14 31.27 -1.94
N ALA A 361 2.37 31.73 -2.15
CA ALA A 361 2.82 32.31 -3.44
C ALA A 361 2.80 31.30 -4.60
N HIS A 362 2.93 30.00 -4.32
CA HIS A 362 2.94 28.93 -5.30
C HIS A 362 1.73 28.00 -5.21
N TRP A 363 0.65 28.40 -4.52
CA TRP A 363 -0.49 27.54 -4.27
C TRP A 363 -1.18 27.07 -5.55
N ASP A 364 -1.39 27.97 -6.51
CA ASP A 364 -1.98 27.61 -7.81
C ASP A 364 -1.11 26.63 -8.61
N ASP A 365 0.20 26.71 -8.50
CA ASP A 365 1.12 25.79 -9.15
C ASP A 365 1.10 24.41 -8.48
N ILE A 366 0.96 24.36 -7.14
CA ILE A 366 0.80 23.12 -6.37
C ILE A 366 -0.51 22.42 -6.77
N LEU A 367 -1.64 23.14 -6.82
CA LEU A 367 -2.92 22.58 -7.22
C LEU A 367 -2.91 22.10 -8.67
N ARG A 368 -2.25 22.84 -9.57
CA ARG A 368 -2.09 22.47 -10.97
C ARG A 368 -1.30 21.18 -11.12
N LEU A 369 -0.23 21.01 -10.33
CA LEU A 369 0.55 19.78 -10.28
C LEU A 369 -0.30 18.60 -9.79
N ALA A 370 -1.00 18.75 -8.65
CA ALA A 370 -1.85 17.70 -8.09
C ALA A 370 -2.97 17.29 -9.06
N SER A 371 -3.63 18.27 -9.70
CA SER A 371 -4.67 18.03 -10.71
C SER A 371 -4.12 17.27 -11.93
N SER A 372 -2.94 17.65 -12.42
CA SER A 372 -2.30 16.98 -13.56
C SER A 372 -1.95 15.51 -13.24
N ILE A 373 -1.51 15.24 -12.02
CA ILE A 373 -1.25 13.87 -11.55
C ILE A 373 -2.58 13.11 -11.42
N LYS A 374 -3.60 13.69 -10.79
CA LYS A 374 -4.90 13.05 -10.61
C LYS A 374 -5.58 12.69 -11.93
N GLN A 375 -5.43 13.54 -12.94
CA GLN A 375 -5.96 13.32 -14.29
C GLN A 375 -5.10 12.36 -15.14
N GLY A 376 -3.96 11.89 -14.63
CA GLY A 376 -3.07 11.00 -15.37
C GLY A 376 -2.28 11.67 -16.51
N THR A 377 -2.32 13.00 -16.61
CA THR A 377 -1.54 13.75 -17.64
C THR A 377 -0.04 13.58 -17.44
N VAL A 378 0.39 13.45 -16.18
CA VAL A 378 1.76 13.13 -15.78
C VAL A 378 1.72 12.15 -14.62
N THR A 379 2.71 11.27 -14.51
CA THR A 379 2.82 10.36 -13.37
C THR A 379 3.46 11.06 -12.17
N ALA A 380 3.04 10.68 -10.97
CA ALA A 380 3.61 11.21 -9.73
C ALA A 380 5.11 10.94 -9.63
N SER A 381 5.56 9.74 -10.02
CA SER A 381 6.97 9.35 -10.01
C SER A 381 7.83 10.21 -10.94
N LEU A 382 7.33 10.57 -12.12
CA LEU A 382 8.04 11.45 -13.06
C LEU A 382 8.23 12.84 -12.46
N MET A 383 7.15 13.40 -11.89
CA MET A 383 7.18 14.74 -11.30
C MET A 383 8.05 14.82 -10.05
N LEU A 384 7.95 13.84 -9.16
CA LEU A 384 8.80 13.77 -7.96
C LEU A 384 10.29 13.69 -8.32
N ARG A 385 10.66 12.93 -9.34
CA ARG A 385 12.05 12.87 -9.83
C ARG A 385 12.50 14.20 -10.41
N LYS A 386 11.68 14.86 -11.23
CA LYS A 386 12.00 16.18 -11.78
C LYS A 386 12.15 17.25 -10.70
N LEU A 387 11.22 17.31 -9.74
CA LEU A 387 11.29 18.25 -8.63
C LEU A 387 12.51 17.98 -7.74
N GLY A 388 12.87 16.71 -7.54
CA GLY A 388 14.05 16.31 -6.79
C GLY A 388 15.38 16.65 -7.46
N SER A 389 15.42 16.79 -8.79
CA SER A 389 16.63 17.11 -9.54
C SER A 389 17.08 18.57 -9.39
N TYR A 390 16.16 19.49 -9.10
CA TYR A 390 16.44 20.93 -8.98
C TYR A 390 15.82 21.57 -7.72
N PRO A 391 16.10 21.05 -6.52
CA PRO A 391 15.34 21.41 -5.32
C PRO A 391 15.55 22.85 -4.83
N ARG A 392 16.65 23.50 -5.23
CA ARG A 392 16.98 24.87 -4.78
C ARG A 392 16.54 25.97 -5.74
N GLN A 393 16.36 25.64 -7.01
CA GLN A 393 16.08 26.62 -8.08
C GLN A 393 14.59 26.65 -8.48
N ASN A 394 13.79 25.68 -8.04
CA ASN A 394 12.40 25.58 -8.41
C ASN A 394 11.50 25.98 -7.24
N GLY A 395 10.80 27.11 -7.37
CA GLY A 395 9.89 27.63 -6.34
C GLY A 395 8.78 26.65 -5.98
N LEU A 396 8.22 25.95 -6.96
CA LEU A 396 7.21 24.91 -6.73
C LEU A 396 7.76 23.74 -5.89
N ALA A 397 8.99 23.29 -6.16
CA ALA A 397 9.60 22.21 -5.39
C ALA A 397 9.82 22.62 -3.92
N VAL A 398 10.23 23.87 -3.68
CA VAL A 398 10.39 24.42 -2.33
C VAL A 398 9.04 24.54 -1.64
N ALA A 399 8.03 25.07 -2.30
CA ALA A 399 6.69 25.23 -1.75
C ALA A 399 6.04 23.87 -1.40
N LEU A 400 6.15 22.90 -2.30
CA LEU A 400 5.65 21.54 -2.07
C LEU A 400 6.36 20.86 -0.89
N ARG A 401 7.69 21.08 -0.73
CA ARG A 401 8.45 20.60 0.43
C ARG A 401 7.95 21.23 1.72
N GLU A 402 7.71 22.54 1.73
CA GLU A 402 7.21 23.23 2.93
C GLU A 402 5.82 22.73 3.31
N LEU A 403 4.92 22.51 2.34
CA LEU A 403 3.62 21.86 2.58
C LEU A 403 3.80 20.45 3.17
N GLY A 404 4.68 19.65 2.59
CA GLY A 404 4.97 18.31 3.10
C GLY A 404 5.58 18.29 4.49
N ARG A 405 6.33 19.31 4.88
CA ARG A 405 6.82 19.49 6.25
C ARG A 405 5.70 19.71 7.24
N ILE A 406 4.64 20.42 6.85
CA ILE A 406 3.42 20.57 7.67
C ILE A 406 2.82 19.18 7.91
N GLU A 407 2.49 18.47 6.85
CA GLU A 407 1.84 17.16 6.92
C GLU A 407 2.69 16.14 7.70
N ARG A 408 3.99 16.11 7.43
CA ARG A 408 4.90 15.24 8.18
C ARG A 408 4.95 15.59 9.66
N THR A 409 4.97 16.87 10.01
CA THR A 409 4.98 17.30 11.42
C THR A 409 3.70 16.86 12.13
N LEU A 410 2.55 17.04 11.48
CA LEU A 410 1.26 16.57 12.01
C LEU A 410 1.27 15.05 12.19
N PHE A 411 1.73 14.33 11.19
CA PHE A 411 1.84 12.86 11.28
C PHE A 411 2.78 12.41 12.40
N ILE A 412 3.94 13.05 12.58
CA ILE A 412 4.87 12.72 13.68
C ILE A 412 4.17 12.90 15.03
N LEU A 413 3.42 13.98 15.18
CA LEU A 413 2.66 14.22 16.37
C LEU A 413 1.60 13.12 16.59
N ASP A 414 0.86 12.70 15.56
CA ASP A 414 -0.08 11.56 15.62
C ASP A 414 0.64 10.27 16.00
N TRP A 415 1.80 10.00 15.41
CA TRP A 415 2.61 8.82 15.69
C TRP A 415 3.04 8.74 17.14
N LEU A 416 3.41 9.86 17.75
CA LEU A 416 3.83 9.93 19.14
C LEU A 416 2.74 9.53 20.11
N GLN A 417 1.49 9.85 19.77
CA GLN A 417 0.38 9.74 20.67
C GLN A 417 -0.42 8.48 20.53
N SER A 418 -0.57 7.99 19.31
CA SER A 418 -1.46 6.88 19.04
C SER A 418 -0.68 5.57 18.97
N VAL A 419 -0.71 4.79 20.07
CA VAL A 419 -0.25 3.41 20.08
C VAL A 419 -0.99 2.59 19.03
N GLU A 420 -2.28 2.87 18.85
CA GLU A 420 -3.12 2.19 17.87
C GLU A 420 -2.67 2.49 16.43
N LEU A 421 -2.34 3.73 16.08
CA LEU A 421 -1.75 4.07 14.80
C LEU A 421 -0.45 3.30 14.56
N ARG A 422 0.43 3.25 15.56
CA ARG A 422 1.69 2.49 15.47
C ARG A 422 1.44 1.00 15.24
N ARG A 423 0.51 0.39 15.98
CA ARG A 423 0.12 -1.03 15.79
C ARG A 423 -0.42 -1.29 14.41
N ARG A 424 -1.31 -0.43 13.92
CA ARG A 424 -1.94 -0.53 12.60
C ARG A 424 -0.91 -0.44 11.48
N VAL A 425 0.01 0.52 11.55
CA VAL A 425 1.12 0.66 10.59
C VAL A 425 2.03 -0.56 10.60
N HIS A 426 2.41 -1.05 11.79
CA HIS A 426 3.23 -2.27 11.90
C HIS A 426 2.52 -3.50 11.33
N ALA A 427 1.24 -3.68 11.63
CA ALA A 427 0.45 -4.77 11.10
C ALA A 427 0.39 -4.73 9.55
N GLY A 428 0.15 -3.55 8.97
CA GLY A 428 0.14 -3.38 7.52
C GLY A 428 1.50 -3.67 6.86
N LEU A 429 2.60 -3.23 7.46
CA LEU A 429 3.95 -3.52 6.96
C LEU A 429 4.32 -5.00 7.08
N ASN A 430 3.93 -5.65 8.18
CA ASN A 430 4.14 -7.09 8.37
C ASN A 430 3.42 -7.93 7.31
N LYS A 431 2.22 -7.51 6.88
CA LYS A 431 1.52 -8.13 5.74
C LYS A 431 2.35 -8.04 4.46
N GLY A 432 2.98 -6.89 4.20
CA GLY A 432 3.90 -6.70 3.07
C GLY A 432 5.13 -7.61 3.14
N GLU A 433 5.77 -7.71 4.30
CA GLU A 433 6.94 -8.59 4.50
C GLU A 433 6.57 -10.07 4.33
N ALA A 434 5.43 -10.51 4.86
CA ALA A 434 4.93 -11.87 4.70
C ALA A 434 4.60 -12.17 3.22
N ARG A 435 3.99 -11.22 2.49
CA ARG A 435 3.80 -11.34 1.04
C ARG A 435 5.12 -11.46 0.29
N ASN A 436 6.15 -10.72 0.68
CA ASN A 436 7.46 -10.81 0.08
C ASN A 436 8.10 -12.20 0.27
N SER A 437 7.81 -12.87 1.39
CA SER A 437 8.25 -14.24 1.64
C SER A 437 7.56 -15.23 0.70
N LEU A 438 6.24 -15.16 0.53
CA LEU A 438 5.49 -15.92 -0.47
C LEU A 438 6.03 -15.66 -1.90
N ALA A 439 6.25 -14.39 -2.25
CA ALA A 439 6.77 -14.04 -3.57
C ALA A 439 8.15 -14.64 -3.84
N ARG A 440 9.04 -14.72 -2.85
CA ARG A 440 10.33 -15.44 -3.00
C ARG A 440 10.13 -16.93 -3.19
N ALA A 441 9.19 -17.54 -2.48
CA ALA A 441 8.87 -18.96 -2.65
C ALA A 441 8.33 -19.25 -4.04
N VAL A 442 7.52 -18.37 -4.63
CA VAL A 442 7.00 -18.50 -6.00
C VAL A 442 8.10 -18.24 -7.05
N PHE A 443 8.92 -17.22 -6.84
CA PHE A 443 9.98 -16.79 -7.79
C PHE A 443 11.30 -17.55 -7.62
N PHE A 444 11.23 -18.85 -7.39
CA PHE A 444 12.37 -19.66 -6.92
C PHE A 444 13.39 -20.03 -8.01
N ASN A 445 12.97 -20.08 -9.28
CA ASN A 445 13.89 -20.49 -10.35
C ASN A 445 15.08 -19.55 -10.46
N ARG A 446 16.24 -20.12 -10.79
CA ARG A 446 17.51 -19.39 -10.85
C ARG A 446 17.84 -18.65 -9.55
N LEU A 447 17.38 -19.16 -8.40
CA LEU A 447 17.52 -18.50 -7.09
C LEU A 447 17.01 -17.05 -7.10
N GLY A 448 15.96 -16.76 -7.87
CA GLY A 448 15.40 -15.44 -8.02
C GLY A 448 16.20 -14.47 -8.91
N GLU A 449 17.23 -14.94 -9.63
CA GLU A 449 18.02 -14.09 -10.52
C GLU A 449 17.26 -13.80 -11.82
N ILE A 450 17.06 -12.52 -12.13
CA ILE A 450 16.46 -12.05 -13.37
C ILE A 450 17.54 -12.00 -14.46
N ARG A 451 17.36 -12.77 -15.54
CA ARG A 451 18.29 -12.83 -16.69
C ARG A 451 17.73 -12.21 -17.95
N ASP A 452 16.52 -11.69 -17.89
CA ASP A 452 15.86 -11.08 -19.03
C ASP A 452 16.55 -9.77 -19.42
N ARG A 453 16.82 -9.62 -20.72
CA ARG A 453 17.57 -8.48 -21.25
C ARG A 453 16.70 -7.23 -21.41
N SER A 454 15.48 -7.39 -21.92
CA SER A 454 14.58 -6.25 -22.13
C SER A 454 13.85 -5.86 -20.83
N PHE A 455 13.61 -4.58 -20.66
CA PHE A 455 12.82 -4.06 -19.54
C PHE A 455 11.38 -4.58 -19.58
N GLU A 456 10.82 -4.77 -20.75
CA GLU A 456 9.49 -5.35 -20.95
C GLU A 456 9.38 -6.75 -20.38
N GLN A 457 10.33 -7.65 -20.67
CA GLN A 457 10.35 -8.99 -20.11
C GLN A 457 10.50 -8.98 -18.58
N GLN A 458 11.32 -8.06 -18.04
CA GLN A 458 11.44 -7.89 -16.59
C GLN A 458 10.10 -7.48 -15.96
N ARG A 459 9.31 -6.62 -16.64
CA ARG A 459 7.95 -6.25 -16.20
C ARG A 459 7.01 -7.45 -16.22
N TYR A 460 7.06 -8.28 -17.26
CA TYR A 460 6.23 -9.50 -17.31
C TYR A 460 6.55 -10.46 -16.17
N ARG A 461 7.85 -10.58 -15.76
CA ARG A 461 8.22 -11.35 -14.56
C ARG A 461 7.55 -10.79 -13.30
N ALA A 462 7.61 -9.50 -13.10
CA ALA A 462 7.02 -8.85 -11.93
C ALA A 462 5.48 -8.98 -11.94
N SER A 463 4.85 -8.74 -13.08
CA SER A 463 3.39 -8.81 -13.23
C SER A 463 2.88 -10.24 -13.09
N GLY A 464 3.56 -11.22 -13.70
CA GLY A 464 3.25 -12.64 -13.55
C GLY A 464 3.37 -13.12 -12.11
N LEU A 465 4.47 -12.75 -11.43
CA LEU A 465 4.66 -13.05 -10.00
C LEU A 465 3.53 -12.46 -9.15
N ASN A 466 3.16 -11.21 -9.42
CA ASN A 466 2.13 -10.53 -8.65
C ASN A 466 0.75 -11.16 -8.88
N LEU A 467 0.42 -11.52 -10.12
CA LEU A 467 -0.83 -12.19 -10.48
C LEU A 467 -0.95 -13.57 -9.82
N VAL A 468 0.11 -14.39 -9.88
CA VAL A 468 0.11 -15.72 -9.25
C VAL A 468 0.07 -15.61 -7.73
N THR A 469 0.74 -14.62 -7.14
CA THR A 469 0.63 -14.33 -5.70
C THR A 469 -0.81 -13.96 -5.31
N ALA A 470 -1.48 -13.12 -6.10
CA ALA A 470 -2.88 -12.76 -5.88
C ALA A 470 -3.82 -13.98 -6.00
N ALA A 471 -3.57 -14.87 -6.97
CA ALA A 471 -4.32 -16.11 -7.12
C ALA A 471 -4.15 -17.04 -5.91
N ILE A 472 -2.93 -17.17 -5.38
CA ILE A 472 -2.66 -17.95 -4.16
C ILE A 472 -3.40 -17.35 -2.96
N VAL A 473 -3.37 -16.04 -2.80
CA VAL A 473 -4.07 -15.34 -1.71
C VAL A 473 -5.57 -15.62 -1.78
N LEU A 474 -6.19 -15.46 -2.94
CA LEU A 474 -7.62 -15.71 -3.12
C LEU A 474 -7.97 -17.18 -2.87
N TRP A 475 -7.19 -18.12 -3.40
CA TRP A 475 -7.42 -19.55 -3.18
C TRP A 475 -7.34 -19.89 -1.69
N ASN A 476 -6.31 -19.40 -0.99
CA ASN A 476 -6.16 -19.61 0.44
C ASN A 476 -7.31 -18.98 1.25
N THR A 477 -7.78 -17.80 0.87
CA THR A 477 -8.91 -17.13 1.53
C THR A 477 -10.17 -17.99 1.48
N VAL A 478 -10.51 -18.54 0.30
CA VAL A 478 -11.63 -19.44 0.11
C VAL A 478 -11.49 -20.70 0.98
N TYR A 479 -10.30 -21.28 1.03
CA TYR A 479 -10.10 -22.51 1.80
C TYR A 479 -9.94 -22.30 3.30
N LEU A 480 -9.49 -21.13 3.75
CA LEU A 480 -9.51 -20.75 5.17
C LEU A 480 -10.96 -20.59 5.66
N GLU A 481 -11.83 -19.95 4.88
CA GLU A 481 -13.26 -19.89 5.20
C GLU A 481 -13.87 -21.29 5.33
N ARG A 482 -13.65 -22.16 4.33
CA ARG A 482 -14.15 -23.53 4.37
C ARG A 482 -13.61 -24.35 5.53
N ALA A 483 -12.34 -24.18 5.87
CA ALA A 483 -11.71 -24.87 7.00
C ALA A 483 -12.32 -24.43 8.34
N THR A 484 -12.54 -23.13 8.53
CA THR A 484 -13.16 -22.60 9.76
C THR A 484 -14.63 -23.01 9.87
N GLN A 485 -15.38 -23.04 8.76
CA GLN A 485 -16.75 -23.55 8.71
C GLN A 485 -16.80 -25.03 9.09
N ALA A 486 -15.96 -25.88 8.49
CA ALA A 486 -15.89 -27.30 8.80
C ALA A 486 -15.50 -27.58 10.26
N MET A 487 -14.66 -26.73 10.87
CA MET A 487 -14.35 -26.82 12.30
C MET A 487 -15.59 -26.51 13.14
N GLY A 488 -16.37 -25.50 12.78
CA GLY A 488 -17.63 -25.16 13.43
C GLY A 488 -18.67 -26.31 13.32
N ASP A 489 -18.83 -26.89 12.14
CA ASP A 489 -19.71 -28.02 11.89
C ASP A 489 -19.30 -29.28 12.69
N ALA A 490 -18.00 -29.44 12.95
CA ALA A 490 -17.46 -30.48 13.80
C ALA A 490 -17.61 -30.19 15.32
N GLY A 491 -18.31 -29.11 15.70
CA GLY A 491 -18.57 -28.74 17.09
C GLY A 491 -17.40 -28.03 17.78
N LYS A 492 -16.36 -27.59 17.03
CA LYS A 492 -15.29 -26.77 17.59
C LYS A 492 -15.73 -25.30 17.63
N SER A 493 -15.57 -24.66 18.78
CA SER A 493 -15.78 -23.22 18.87
C SER A 493 -14.67 -22.48 18.13
N VAL A 494 -15.03 -21.73 17.10
CA VAL A 494 -14.13 -20.82 16.38
C VAL A 494 -14.51 -19.40 16.80
N ASP A 495 -13.62 -18.77 17.56
CA ASP A 495 -13.81 -17.38 17.96
C ASP A 495 -13.57 -16.47 16.75
N GLY A 496 -14.58 -15.67 16.40
CA GLY A 496 -14.54 -14.74 15.27
C GLY A 496 -13.44 -13.69 15.38
N GLU A 497 -13.05 -13.30 16.61
CA GLU A 497 -11.97 -12.34 16.83
C GLU A 497 -10.59 -12.93 16.49
N LEU A 498 -10.44 -14.26 16.53
CA LEU A 498 -9.19 -14.92 16.18
C LEU A 498 -8.98 -15.05 14.66
N LEU A 499 -10.03 -14.90 13.85
CA LEU A 499 -9.93 -15.03 12.39
C LEU A 499 -9.01 -13.98 11.75
N GLN A 500 -8.89 -12.82 12.36
CA GLN A 500 -7.97 -11.77 11.89
C GLN A 500 -6.48 -12.19 11.91
N TYR A 501 -6.12 -13.20 12.70
CA TYR A 501 -4.74 -13.71 12.79
C TYR A 501 -4.42 -14.80 11.77
N LEU A 502 -5.43 -15.34 11.09
CA LEU A 502 -5.21 -16.24 9.96
C LEU A 502 -4.59 -15.45 8.80
N SER A 503 -3.68 -16.08 8.05
CA SER A 503 -3.02 -15.44 6.92
C SER A 503 -3.20 -16.26 5.64
N PRO A 504 -3.66 -15.66 4.54
CA PRO A 504 -3.78 -16.35 3.26
C PRO A 504 -2.46 -16.46 2.49
N LEU A 505 -1.33 -16.21 3.14
CA LEU A 505 0.00 -16.19 2.52
C LEU A 505 0.77 -17.50 2.68
N GLY A 506 0.21 -18.54 3.29
CA GLY A 506 0.83 -19.85 3.42
C GLY A 506 0.99 -20.54 2.06
N TRP A 507 2.08 -21.28 1.85
CA TRP A 507 2.35 -21.99 0.59
C TRP A 507 2.84 -23.45 0.78
N GLU A 508 2.97 -23.92 2.00
CA GLU A 508 3.53 -25.25 2.32
C GLU A 508 2.67 -26.40 1.76
N HIS A 509 1.38 -26.15 1.55
CA HIS A 509 0.43 -27.08 0.94
C HIS A 509 0.41 -26.99 -0.60
N ILE A 510 1.13 -26.03 -1.22
CA ILE A 510 1.15 -25.80 -2.65
C ILE A 510 2.44 -26.37 -3.24
N ASN A 511 2.31 -27.31 -4.16
CA ASN A 511 3.46 -27.80 -4.93
C ASN A 511 3.76 -26.84 -6.09
N LEU A 512 4.84 -26.06 -5.94
CA LEU A 512 5.31 -25.08 -6.91
C LEU A 512 6.24 -25.68 -7.97
N THR A 513 6.72 -26.90 -7.80
CA THR A 513 7.78 -27.54 -8.63
C THR A 513 7.27 -28.79 -9.35
N GLY A 514 8.07 -29.28 -10.31
CA GLY A 514 7.80 -30.51 -11.07
C GLY A 514 7.29 -30.21 -12.48
N ASP A 515 6.68 -31.23 -13.13
CA ASP A 515 6.08 -31.07 -14.45
C ASP A 515 4.79 -30.27 -14.37
N TYR A 516 4.69 -29.24 -15.21
CA TYR A 516 3.52 -28.36 -15.26
C TYR A 516 2.45 -28.94 -16.18
N VAL A 517 1.69 -29.89 -15.62
CA VAL A 517 0.59 -30.58 -16.31
C VAL A 517 -0.74 -29.97 -15.87
N TRP A 518 -1.51 -29.52 -16.83
CA TRP A 518 -2.83 -28.91 -16.63
C TRP A 518 -3.89 -30.03 -16.70
N ARG A 519 -4.38 -30.46 -15.55
CA ARG A 519 -5.46 -31.45 -15.47
C ARG A 519 -6.64 -30.84 -14.76
N GLN A 520 -7.84 -30.99 -15.35
CA GLN A 520 -9.06 -30.72 -14.61
C GLN A 520 -9.14 -31.71 -13.45
N SER A 521 -9.31 -31.21 -12.24
CA SER A 521 -9.47 -32.06 -11.07
C SER A 521 -10.75 -32.89 -11.21
N ARG A 522 -10.64 -34.22 -11.09
CA ARG A 522 -11.77 -35.14 -11.20
C ARG A 522 -12.61 -35.26 -9.92
N ARG A 523 -12.26 -34.57 -8.84
CA ARG A 523 -12.95 -34.66 -7.54
C ARG A 523 -13.12 -33.27 -6.93
N LEU A 524 -14.11 -32.55 -7.42
CA LEU A 524 -14.57 -31.33 -6.78
C LEU A 524 -15.85 -31.67 -6.00
N GLU A 525 -15.93 -31.24 -4.74
CA GLU A 525 -17.18 -31.23 -4.00
C GLU A 525 -18.10 -30.17 -4.65
N ASP A 526 -19.34 -30.54 -4.94
CA ASP A 526 -20.31 -29.68 -5.62
C ASP A 526 -19.83 -29.13 -6.96
N GLY A 527 -18.84 -29.80 -7.61
CA GLY A 527 -18.25 -29.37 -8.88
C GLY A 527 -17.39 -28.11 -8.83
N LYS A 528 -17.16 -27.50 -7.65
CA LYS A 528 -16.42 -26.23 -7.51
C LYS A 528 -15.22 -26.29 -6.58
N PHE A 529 -15.25 -27.12 -5.53
CA PHE A 529 -14.23 -27.10 -4.48
C PHE A 529 -13.61 -28.47 -4.25
N ARG A 530 -12.34 -28.46 -3.84
CA ARG A 530 -11.62 -29.68 -3.42
C ARG A 530 -12.01 -30.02 -1.99
N PRO A 531 -12.07 -31.32 -1.64
CA PRO A 531 -12.32 -31.72 -0.26
C PRO A 531 -11.18 -31.26 0.66
N LEU A 532 -11.55 -30.82 1.87
CA LEU A 532 -10.60 -30.54 2.93
C LEU A 532 -9.89 -31.82 3.37
N ARG A 533 -8.69 -31.66 3.91
CA ARG A 533 -7.96 -32.77 4.53
C ARG A 533 -8.58 -33.05 5.90
N LEU A 534 -9.18 -34.23 6.06
CA LEU A 534 -9.69 -34.65 7.36
C LEU A 534 -8.53 -35.25 8.19
N PRO A 535 -8.37 -34.90 9.47
CA PRO A 535 -7.41 -35.53 10.35
C PRO A 535 -7.66 -37.05 10.40
N GLY A 536 -6.66 -37.85 10.05
CA GLY A 536 -6.74 -39.31 10.12
C GLY A 536 -7.17 -40.05 8.84
N LYS A 537 -7.37 -39.37 7.70
CA LYS A 537 -7.43 -40.03 6.38
C LYS A 537 -6.16 -39.70 5.58
N PRO A 538 -5.41 -40.74 5.12
CA PRO A 538 -4.18 -40.56 4.35
C PRO A 538 -4.40 -39.89 2.99
#